data_61604f70e2280ff77bd592a038f604de
#
_entry.id   61604f70e2280ff77bd592a038f604de
#
_cell.length_a   1.000
_cell.length_b   1.000
_cell.length_c   1.000
_cell.angle_alpha   90.00
_cell.angle_beta   90.00
_cell.angle_gamma   90.00
#
_symmetry.space_group_name_H-M   'P 1'
#
loop_
_entity.id
_entity.type
_entity.pdbx_description
1 polymer ?
#
loop_
_entity_poly.entity_id
_entity_poly.type
_entity_poly.pdbx_seq_one_letter_code
_entity_poly.pdbx_strand_id
1 'polypeptide(L)'
;DIKAATVGYCYNHHIASSRCVMGLYLPNKYDPGIGLFYDGKLFSGCAGLAGRIAPLMPHIHWDDCDYQENKHQDVILQLIYKLSCLYNPDTIIVYSEAPLSFLREQIDDYFTAPVDRPMKPNLVLQKTLEQDFRAGISHLALDQLFHLEFPICSLEI
;
A
#
# COMPACT_ATOMS: atom_id res chain seq x y z
N ASP A 1 7.03 5.55 7.41
CA ASP A 1 6.03 6.01 6.44
C ASP A 1 5.82 4.94 5.38
N ILE A 2 4.59 4.45 5.26
CA ILE A 2 4.21 3.39 4.32
C ILE A 2 4.44 3.79 2.85
N LYS A 3 4.33 5.07 2.54
CA LYS A 3 4.56 5.58 1.17
C LYS A 3 6.00 5.36 0.74
N ALA A 4 6.95 5.72 1.59
CA ALA A 4 8.35 5.48 1.32
C ALA A 4 8.65 3.97 1.27
N ALA A 5 8.09 3.16 2.18
CA ALA A 5 8.26 1.71 2.14
C ALA A 5 7.73 1.10 0.83
N THR A 6 6.59 1.56 0.33
CA THR A 6 6.04 1.09 -0.96
C THR A 6 7.00 1.39 -2.12
N VAL A 7 7.55 2.60 -2.17
CA VAL A 7 8.56 2.98 -3.17
C VAL A 7 9.79 2.09 -3.07
N GLY A 8 10.33 1.93 -1.85
CA GLY A 8 11.52 1.11 -1.62
C GLY A 8 11.33 -0.35 -2.01
N TYR A 9 10.18 -0.93 -1.70
CA TYR A 9 9.83 -2.27 -2.16
C TYR A 9 9.88 -2.38 -3.68
N CYS A 10 9.24 -1.43 -4.39
CA CYS A 10 9.21 -1.44 -5.85
C CYS A 10 10.62 -1.37 -6.45
N TYR A 11 11.51 -0.55 -5.91
CA TYR A 11 12.90 -0.46 -6.37
C TYR A 11 13.71 -1.71 -6.02
N ASN A 12 13.60 -2.21 -4.78
CA ASN A 12 14.34 -3.40 -4.33
C ASN A 12 13.98 -4.65 -5.14
N HIS A 13 12.73 -4.75 -5.60
CA HIS A 13 12.22 -5.89 -6.36
C HIS A 13 12.12 -5.63 -7.88
N HIS A 14 12.68 -4.51 -8.37
CA HIS A 14 12.67 -4.15 -9.79
C HIS A 14 11.29 -4.22 -10.44
N ILE A 15 10.28 -3.71 -9.72
CA ILE A 15 8.90 -3.70 -10.20
C ILE A 15 8.78 -2.79 -11.41
N ALA A 16 8.20 -3.29 -12.50
CA ALA A 16 7.99 -2.50 -13.71
C ALA A 16 7.07 -1.29 -13.43
N SER A 17 7.36 -0.15 -14.08
CA SER A 17 6.58 1.10 -13.92
C SER A 17 5.11 0.94 -14.28
N SER A 18 4.78 0.03 -15.22
CA SER A 18 3.40 -0.27 -15.61
C SER A 18 2.57 -1.00 -14.55
N ARG A 19 3.19 -1.43 -13.47
CA ARG A 19 2.50 -2.14 -12.38
C ARG A 19 1.89 -1.17 -11.37
N CYS A 20 0.73 -1.55 -10.85
CA CYS A 20 0.08 -0.88 -9.75
C CYS A 20 0.37 -1.65 -8.45
N VAL A 21 1.16 -1.07 -7.56
CA VAL A 21 1.57 -1.70 -6.30
C VAL A 21 1.08 -0.88 -5.13
N MET A 22 0.47 -1.55 -4.16
CA MET A 22 -0.01 -0.92 -2.94
C MET A 22 0.73 -1.48 -1.74
N GLY A 23 1.30 -0.62 -0.91
CA GLY A 23 1.72 -0.96 0.44
C GLY A 23 0.57 -0.70 1.40
N LEU A 24 0.23 -1.65 2.26
CA LEU A 24 -0.74 -1.53 3.33
C LEU A 24 -0.02 -1.76 4.66
N TYR A 25 -0.02 -0.76 5.53
CA TYR A 25 0.55 -0.87 6.87
C TYR A 25 -0.56 -1.04 7.90
N LEU A 26 -0.48 -2.12 8.65
CA LEU A 26 -1.40 -2.49 9.73
C LEU A 26 -0.65 -2.48 11.06
N PRO A 27 -0.49 -1.32 11.71
CA PRO A 27 0.15 -1.21 13.02
C PRO A 27 -0.78 -1.69 14.13
N ASN A 28 -0.19 -2.10 15.27
CA ASN A 28 -0.96 -2.56 16.43
C ASN A 28 -1.59 -1.43 17.25
N LYS A 29 -1.19 -0.16 17.04
CA LYS A 29 -1.56 0.97 17.93
C LYS A 29 -1.98 2.25 17.20
N TYR A 30 -2.02 2.24 15.90
CA TYR A 30 -2.30 3.42 15.10
C TYR A 30 -3.22 3.07 13.94
N ASP A 31 -3.79 4.10 13.34
CA ASP A 31 -4.58 3.95 12.13
C ASP A 31 -3.76 3.32 10.99
N PRO A 32 -4.35 2.40 10.23
CA PRO A 32 -3.70 1.84 9.04
C PRO A 32 -3.55 2.90 7.95
N GLY A 33 -2.57 2.70 7.10
CA GLY A 33 -2.31 3.58 5.98
C GLY A 33 -1.87 2.82 4.74
N ILE A 34 -1.99 3.48 3.58
CA ILE A 34 -1.50 2.93 2.32
C ILE A 34 -0.50 3.87 1.63
N GLY A 35 0.41 3.24 0.87
CA GLY A 35 1.16 3.87 -0.21
C GLY A 35 0.73 3.26 -1.54
N LEU A 36 0.54 4.06 -2.57
CA LEU A 36 0.19 3.59 -3.90
C LEU A 36 1.29 4.00 -4.88
N PHE A 37 1.90 3.02 -5.54
CA PHE A 37 2.88 3.19 -6.59
C PHE A 37 2.24 2.80 -7.92
N TYR A 38 2.19 3.73 -8.85
CA TYR A 38 1.60 3.55 -10.16
C TYR A 38 2.32 4.40 -11.19
N ASP A 39 2.46 3.91 -12.42
CA ASP A 39 3.16 4.59 -13.51
C ASP A 39 4.58 5.07 -13.12
N GLY A 40 5.30 4.21 -12.40
CA GLY A 40 6.66 4.50 -11.94
C GLY A 40 6.76 5.54 -10.83
N LYS A 41 5.65 5.99 -10.24
CA LYS A 41 5.60 7.08 -9.27
C LYS A 41 4.75 6.76 -8.06
N LEU A 42 5.10 7.40 -6.94
CA LEU A 42 4.25 7.42 -5.76
C LEU A 42 3.05 8.34 -5.98
N PHE A 43 1.84 7.80 -5.80
CA PHE A 43 0.63 8.62 -5.78
C PHE A 43 0.48 9.32 -4.43
N SER A 44 0.72 10.62 -4.42
CA SER A 44 0.67 11.45 -3.20
C SER A 44 -0.68 12.13 -2.97
N GLY A 45 -1.48 12.29 -4.01
CA GLY A 45 -2.72 13.02 -3.96
C GLY A 45 -2.54 14.52 -3.70
N CYS A 46 -3.63 15.22 -3.44
CA CYS A 46 -3.59 16.64 -3.09
C CYS A 46 -2.86 16.83 -1.75
N ALA A 47 -1.92 17.75 -1.71
CA ALA A 47 -1.10 18.09 -0.52
C ALA A 47 -0.42 16.88 0.16
N GLY A 48 -0.17 15.79 -0.59
CA GLY A 48 0.47 14.60 -0.04
C GLY A 48 -0.41 13.78 0.91
N LEU A 49 -1.72 14.02 0.96
CA LEU A 49 -2.63 13.41 1.95
C LEU A 49 -3.26 12.08 1.51
N ALA A 50 -3.00 11.60 0.30
CA ALA A 50 -3.47 10.28 -0.12
C ALA A 50 -2.97 9.18 0.82
N GLY A 51 -3.78 8.12 0.97
CA GLY A 51 -3.40 6.93 1.73
C GLY A 51 -3.93 6.86 3.16
N ARG A 52 -4.74 7.82 3.60
CA ARG A 52 -5.48 7.74 4.87
C ARG A 52 -6.73 6.89 4.68
N ILE A 53 -6.73 5.68 5.19
CA ILE A 53 -7.81 4.70 4.96
C ILE A 53 -8.70 4.47 6.19
N ALA A 54 -8.28 4.84 7.38
CA ALA A 54 -9.10 4.70 8.59
C ALA A 54 -10.52 5.31 8.45
N PRO A 55 -10.69 6.49 7.81
CA PRO A 55 -12.03 7.06 7.59
C PRO A 55 -12.95 6.24 6.68
N LEU A 56 -12.44 5.28 5.91
CA LEU A 56 -13.26 4.37 5.11
C LEU A 56 -14.06 3.39 5.98
N MET A 57 -13.64 3.21 7.23
CA MET A 57 -14.26 2.30 8.19
C MET A 57 -14.40 2.99 9.56
N PRO A 58 -15.23 4.03 9.66
CA PRO A 58 -15.28 4.92 10.85
C PRO A 58 -15.80 4.25 12.12
N HIS A 59 -16.39 3.06 11.98
CA HIS A 59 -16.87 2.25 13.12
C HIS A 59 -15.79 1.34 13.71
N ILE A 60 -14.59 1.31 13.11
CA ILE A 60 -13.46 0.50 13.60
C ILE A 60 -12.54 1.38 14.44
N HIS A 61 -12.27 0.94 15.67
CA HIS A 61 -11.26 1.50 16.53
C HIS A 61 -9.95 0.74 16.32
N TRP A 62 -9.10 1.28 15.46
CA TRP A 62 -7.91 0.59 14.97
C TRP A 62 -6.86 0.33 16.05
N ASP A 63 -6.80 1.17 17.07
CA ASP A 63 -5.95 1.03 18.25
C ASP A 63 -6.33 -0.15 19.16
N ASP A 64 -7.58 -0.64 19.06
CA ASP A 64 -8.10 -1.78 19.80
C ASP A 64 -8.15 -3.07 18.96
N CYS A 65 -7.64 -3.06 17.73
CA CYS A 65 -7.69 -4.22 16.84
C CYS A 65 -6.68 -5.30 17.23
N ASP A 66 -7.17 -6.46 17.61
CA ASP A 66 -6.40 -7.70 17.68
C ASP A 66 -6.62 -8.51 16.39
N TYR A 67 -5.64 -8.54 15.51
CA TYR A 67 -5.73 -9.22 14.21
C TYR A 67 -5.76 -10.76 14.32
N GLN A 68 -5.68 -11.31 15.51
CA GLN A 68 -5.88 -12.74 15.77
C GLN A 68 -7.35 -13.08 16.02
N GLU A 69 -8.18 -12.09 16.38
CA GLU A 69 -9.62 -12.29 16.55
C GLU A 69 -10.34 -12.30 15.18
N ASN A 70 -11.21 -13.28 14.95
CA ASN A 70 -11.94 -13.45 13.69
C ASN A 70 -12.67 -12.19 13.22
N LYS A 71 -13.27 -11.43 14.15
CA LYS A 71 -13.96 -10.17 13.82
C LYS A 71 -13.03 -9.12 13.18
N HIS A 72 -11.78 -9.06 13.64
CA HIS A 72 -10.78 -8.13 13.12
C HIS A 72 -10.11 -8.67 11.85
N GLN A 73 -10.02 -10.00 11.71
CA GLN A 73 -9.60 -10.62 10.45
C GLN A 73 -10.56 -10.27 9.32
N ASP A 74 -11.87 -10.36 9.56
CA ASP A 74 -12.89 -9.99 8.59
C ASP A 74 -12.80 -8.51 8.17
N VAL A 75 -12.52 -7.61 9.12
CA VAL A 75 -12.28 -6.18 8.84
C VAL A 75 -11.12 -5.98 7.86
N ILE A 76 -10.00 -6.69 8.05
CA ILE A 76 -8.84 -6.60 7.16
C ILE A 76 -9.16 -7.13 5.75
N LEU A 77 -9.85 -8.26 5.68
CA LEU A 77 -10.28 -8.84 4.40
C LEU A 77 -11.21 -7.90 3.63
N GLN A 78 -12.19 -7.31 4.33
CA GLN A 78 -13.07 -6.29 3.74
C GLN A 78 -12.30 -5.05 3.27
N LEU A 79 -11.31 -4.60 4.04
CA LEU A 79 -10.46 -3.47 3.68
C LEU A 79 -9.70 -3.75 2.38
N ILE A 80 -9.01 -4.91 2.29
CA ILE A 80 -8.28 -5.32 1.10
C ILE A 80 -9.22 -5.40 -0.10
N TYR A 81 -10.41 -5.98 0.06
CA TYR A 81 -11.40 -6.06 -1.00
C TYR A 81 -11.85 -4.67 -1.49
N LYS A 82 -12.18 -3.75 -0.57
CA LYS A 82 -12.56 -2.37 -0.90
C LYS A 82 -11.45 -1.62 -1.64
N LEU A 83 -10.20 -1.77 -1.18
CA LEU A 83 -9.04 -1.17 -1.84
C LEU A 83 -8.83 -1.76 -3.24
N SER A 84 -9.07 -3.06 -3.40
CA SER A 84 -9.02 -3.71 -4.71
C SER A 84 -10.11 -3.22 -5.65
N CYS A 85 -11.32 -2.95 -5.14
CA CYS A 85 -12.39 -2.34 -5.94
C CYS A 85 -12.02 -0.93 -6.43
N LEU A 86 -11.30 -0.14 -5.63
CA LEU A 86 -10.98 1.25 -5.95
C LEU A 86 -9.77 1.37 -6.89
N TYR A 87 -8.75 0.55 -6.68
CA TYR A 87 -7.45 0.72 -7.33
C TYR A 87 -7.03 -0.45 -8.20
N ASN A 88 -7.64 -1.62 -8.03
CA ASN A 88 -7.31 -2.86 -8.73
C ASN A 88 -5.79 -3.13 -8.82
N PRO A 89 -5.06 -3.12 -7.71
CA PRO A 89 -3.61 -3.25 -7.73
C PRO A 89 -3.17 -4.65 -8.17
N ASP A 90 -2.03 -4.74 -8.85
CA ASP A 90 -1.39 -6.03 -9.18
C ASP A 90 -0.91 -6.75 -7.92
N THR A 91 -0.38 -5.98 -6.98
CA THR A 91 0.21 -6.49 -5.73
C THR A 91 -0.16 -5.60 -4.56
N ILE A 92 -0.51 -6.22 -3.44
CA ILE A 92 -0.62 -5.55 -2.13
C ILE A 92 0.44 -6.14 -1.20
N ILE A 93 1.33 -5.27 -0.71
CA ILE A 93 2.32 -5.62 0.30
C ILE A 93 1.72 -5.25 1.65
N VAL A 94 1.47 -6.23 2.49
CA VAL A 94 0.92 -6.00 3.84
C VAL A 94 2.04 -6.05 4.85
N TYR A 95 2.31 -4.93 5.52
CA TYR A 95 3.27 -4.81 6.60
C TYR A 95 2.55 -4.85 7.94
N SER A 96 2.87 -5.86 8.75
CA SER A 96 2.31 -6.02 10.10
C SER A 96 3.23 -6.84 10.99
N GLU A 97 3.37 -6.43 12.24
CA GLU A 97 4.07 -7.23 13.26
C GLU A 97 3.24 -8.44 13.69
N ALA A 98 1.92 -8.33 13.62
CA ALA A 98 1.02 -9.43 13.92
C ALA A 98 1.05 -10.51 12.82
N PRO A 99 0.90 -11.79 13.16
CA PRO A 99 0.79 -12.85 12.17
C PRO A 99 -0.53 -12.72 11.39
N LEU A 100 -0.42 -12.66 10.07
CA LEU A 100 -1.56 -12.49 9.15
C LEU A 100 -1.72 -13.72 8.22
N SER A 101 -1.45 -14.92 8.70
CA SER A 101 -1.56 -16.15 7.90
C SER A 101 -2.97 -16.36 7.34
N PHE A 102 -3.99 -15.97 8.08
CA PHE A 102 -5.39 -16.04 7.69
C PHE A 102 -5.68 -15.35 6.34
N LEU A 103 -4.92 -14.30 5.98
CA LEU A 103 -5.11 -13.62 4.71
C LEU A 103 -4.93 -14.57 3.52
N ARG A 104 -3.96 -15.49 3.58
CA ARG A 104 -3.73 -16.46 2.51
C ARG A 104 -4.81 -17.52 2.42
N GLU A 105 -5.44 -17.82 3.55
CA GLU A 105 -6.45 -18.88 3.65
C GLU A 105 -7.84 -18.38 3.27
N GLN A 106 -8.16 -17.13 3.63
CA GLN A 106 -9.54 -16.62 3.57
C GLN A 106 -9.76 -15.58 2.45
N ILE A 107 -8.69 -15.03 1.87
CA ILE A 107 -8.82 -13.96 0.87
C ILE A 107 -9.61 -14.41 -0.38
N ASP A 108 -9.49 -15.68 -0.73
CA ASP A 108 -10.15 -16.22 -1.92
C ASP A 108 -11.68 -16.13 -1.84
N ASP A 109 -12.24 -16.30 -0.65
CA ASP A 109 -13.68 -16.24 -0.44
C ASP A 109 -14.27 -14.87 -0.80
N TYR A 110 -13.49 -13.79 -0.56
CA TYR A 110 -13.88 -12.42 -0.92
C TYR A 110 -13.83 -12.15 -2.42
N PHE A 111 -13.04 -12.92 -3.17
CA PHE A 111 -12.84 -12.74 -4.61
C PHE A 111 -13.54 -13.82 -5.46
N THR A 112 -14.36 -14.69 -4.85
CA THR A 112 -15.09 -15.76 -5.56
C THR A 112 -16.46 -15.36 -6.10
N ALA A 113 -17.01 -14.20 -5.70
CA ALA A 113 -18.34 -13.74 -6.12
C ALA A 113 -18.43 -13.50 -7.64
N PRO A 114 -19.63 -13.67 -8.27
CA PRO A 114 -19.77 -13.59 -9.72
C PRO A 114 -19.71 -12.15 -10.24
N VAL A 115 -19.22 -12.01 -11.46
CA VAL A 115 -19.27 -10.87 -12.40
C VAL A 115 -19.08 -9.45 -11.79
N ASP A 116 -18.18 -8.65 -12.38
CA ASP A 116 -17.83 -7.25 -12.02
C ASP A 116 -16.98 -7.07 -10.74
N ARG A 117 -16.17 -8.07 -10.40
CA ARG A 117 -15.26 -8.00 -9.25
C ARG A 117 -13.87 -7.45 -9.65
N PRO A 118 -13.14 -6.82 -8.72
CA PRO A 118 -11.74 -6.52 -8.91
C PRO A 118 -10.94 -7.82 -9.10
N MET A 119 -9.79 -7.74 -9.77
CA MET A 119 -8.86 -8.86 -9.78
C MET A 119 -8.31 -9.09 -8.37
N LYS A 120 -8.15 -10.35 -7.98
CA LYS A 120 -7.46 -10.68 -6.74
C LYS A 120 -6.00 -10.25 -6.84
N PRO A 121 -5.51 -9.38 -5.95
CA PRO A 121 -4.11 -8.96 -5.96
C PRO A 121 -3.18 -10.09 -5.51
N ASN A 122 -1.93 -10.05 -5.95
CA ASN A 122 -0.89 -10.83 -5.31
C ASN A 122 -0.61 -10.26 -3.91
N LEU A 123 -0.72 -11.09 -2.86
CA LEU A 123 -0.46 -10.67 -1.49
C LEU A 123 0.95 -11.04 -1.05
N VAL A 124 1.70 -10.02 -0.65
CA VAL A 124 3.03 -10.16 -0.04
C VAL A 124 2.94 -9.75 1.42
N LEU A 125 3.29 -10.66 2.34
CA LEU A 125 3.24 -10.40 3.78
C LEU A 125 4.65 -10.11 4.29
N GLN A 126 4.84 -8.97 4.93
CA GLN A 126 6.10 -8.50 5.51
C GLN A 126 5.91 -8.19 7.00
N LYS A 127 6.85 -8.64 7.84
CA LYS A 127 6.80 -8.39 9.29
C LYS A 127 7.19 -6.97 9.66
N THR A 128 8.04 -6.32 8.87
CA THR A 128 8.54 -4.99 9.12
C THR A 128 8.68 -4.22 7.81
N LEU A 129 8.48 -2.92 7.86
CA LEU A 129 8.65 -2.01 6.73
C LEU A 129 10.04 -1.36 6.68
N GLU A 130 10.90 -1.59 7.68
CA GLU A 130 12.11 -0.79 7.89
C GLU A 130 13.09 -0.83 6.71
N GLN A 131 13.35 -2.01 6.15
CA GLN A 131 14.28 -2.16 5.02
C GLN A 131 13.78 -1.41 3.78
N ASP A 132 12.52 -1.62 3.44
CA ASP A 132 11.90 -0.96 2.29
C ASP A 132 11.74 0.55 2.53
N PHE A 133 11.42 0.96 3.76
CA PHE A 133 11.36 2.37 4.14
C PHE A 133 12.69 3.08 3.91
N ARG A 134 13.81 2.50 4.36
CA ARG A 134 15.15 3.08 4.17
C ARG A 134 15.49 3.22 2.68
N ALA A 135 15.24 2.18 1.90
CA ALA A 135 15.46 2.23 0.45
C ALA A 135 14.59 3.31 -0.20
N GLY A 136 13.30 3.38 0.16
CA GLY A 136 12.37 4.35 -0.39
C GLY A 136 12.72 5.79 -0.08
N ILE A 137 13.14 6.11 1.16
CA ILE A 137 13.61 7.45 1.52
C ILE A 137 14.82 7.84 0.67
N SER A 138 15.77 6.93 0.46
CA SER A 138 16.94 7.20 -0.38
C SER A 138 16.54 7.52 -1.82
N HIS A 139 15.63 6.75 -2.41
CA HIS A 139 15.14 6.98 -3.76
C HIS A 139 14.35 8.30 -3.89
N LEU A 140 13.45 8.57 -2.96
CA LEU A 140 12.68 9.81 -2.97
C LEU A 140 13.55 11.05 -2.80
N ALA A 141 14.60 10.96 -1.98
CA ALA A 141 15.56 12.06 -1.80
C ALA A 141 16.36 12.30 -3.08
N LEU A 142 16.83 11.24 -3.74
CA LEU A 142 17.54 11.36 -5.01
C LEU A 142 16.66 11.95 -6.10
N ASP A 143 15.43 11.50 -6.24
CA ASP A 143 14.46 12.04 -7.19
C ASP A 143 14.26 13.55 -7.01
N GLN A 144 14.12 14.00 -5.76
CA GLN A 144 13.99 15.43 -5.47
C GLN A 144 15.24 16.22 -5.85
N LEU A 145 16.43 15.71 -5.55
CA LEU A 145 17.69 16.36 -5.89
C LEU A 145 17.86 16.50 -7.41
N PHE A 146 17.58 15.45 -8.18
CA PHE A 146 17.68 15.51 -9.64
C PHE A 146 16.67 16.47 -10.27
N HIS A 147 15.46 16.58 -9.72
CA HIS A 147 14.45 17.53 -10.21
C HIS A 147 14.79 18.99 -9.85
N LEU A 148 15.56 19.23 -8.78
CA LEU A 148 16.00 20.56 -8.38
C LEU A 148 17.26 21.02 -9.14
N GLU A 149 18.14 20.10 -9.54
CA GLU A 149 19.40 20.42 -10.20
C GLU A 149 19.27 20.67 -11.71
N PHE A 150 18.21 20.19 -12.36
CA PHE A 150 17.97 20.38 -13.78
C PHE A 150 16.59 20.97 -14.07
N PRO A 151 16.38 22.28 -13.82
CA PRO A 151 15.26 22.92 -14.47
C PRO A 151 15.51 22.77 -15.97
N ILE A 152 14.68 21.98 -16.64
CA ILE A 152 14.68 21.95 -18.10
C ILE A 152 14.40 23.36 -18.54
N CYS A 153 15.45 24.05 -19.00
CA CYS A 153 15.33 25.34 -19.64
C CYS A 153 14.51 25.05 -20.91
N SER A 154 13.23 25.40 -20.90
CA SER A 154 12.41 25.46 -22.10
C SER A 154 13.03 26.49 -23.00
N LEU A 155 13.89 26.04 -23.92
CA LEU A 155 14.26 26.82 -25.09
C LEU A 155 13.00 26.90 -25.95
N GLU A 156 12.23 27.96 -25.77
CA GLU A 156 11.30 28.42 -26.79
C GLU A 156 12.14 28.82 -28.00
N ILE A 157 11.94 28.07 -29.11
CA ILE A 157 12.36 28.46 -30.47
C ILE A 157 11.12 28.92 -31.21
#